data_d884f5f3f7c66fac6a00a1a085c38306
#
_entry.id   d884f5f3f7c66fac6a00a1a085c38306
#
_cell.length_a   1.000
_cell.length_b   1.000
_cell.length_c   1.000
_cell.angle_alpha   90.00
_cell.angle_beta   90.00
_cell.angle_gamma   90.00
#
_symmetry.space_group_name_H-M   'P 1'
#
loop_
_entity.id
_entity.type
_entity.pdbx_description
1 polymer ?
#
loop_
_entity_poly.entity_id
_entity_poly.type
_entity_poly.pdbx_seq_one_letter_code
_entity_poly.pdbx_strand_id
1 'polypeptide(L)'
;NIGINYDWSREVITSDPNYYKWTQWIFIQLFESYYCTKDHKAKAIEQLISHFEKWGSESMEAFTNESVHFTANEWNHATNKVKDDILMNFRLVYRKKGFVNWCEALGTVLANDEIKDGVSERGGHPVEKKPMMQWAMRITAYAERLLADLDHLQWSDSLKAMQRNWIGKSVGAQVHFQVEHLNDSIEVFTTRP
;
A
#
# COMPACT_ATOMS: atom_id res chain seq x y z
N ASN A 1 -18.15 -24.75 27.47
CA ASN A 1 -17.53 -24.21 28.68
C ASN A 1 -16.33 -25.12 29.03
N ILE A 2 -15.08 -24.60 28.88
CA ILE A 2 -13.83 -25.36 29.09
C ILE A 2 -13.22 -25.10 30.47
N GLY A 3 -13.97 -24.46 31.39
CA GLY A 3 -13.56 -24.25 32.79
C GLY A 3 -12.40 -23.25 32.97
N ILE A 4 -12.16 -22.36 32.00
CA ILE A 4 -11.11 -21.34 32.11
C ILE A 4 -11.68 -20.16 32.90
N ASN A 5 -10.94 -19.71 33.91
CA ASN A 5 -11.17 -18.44 34.60
C ASN A 5 -10.43 -17.31 33.93
N TYR A 6 -11.14 -16.23 33.64
CA TYR A 6 -10.58 -15.00 33.09
C TYR A 6 -10.52 -13.93 34.16
N ASP A 7 -9.44 -13.16 34.15
CA ASP A 7 -9.35 -11.92 34.93
C ASP A 7 -10.01 -10.77 34.12
N TRP A 8 -11.28 -10.54 34.37
CA TRP A 8 -12.08 -9.52 33.68
C TRP A 8 -11.59 -8.08 33.93
N SER A 9 -10.77 -7.86 34.99
CA SER A 9 -10.16 -6.54 35.20
C SER A 9 -9.11 -6.18 34.14
N ARG A 10 -8.67 -7.17 33.35
CA ARG A 10 -7.70 -7.05 32.26
C ARG A 10 -8.33 -7.17 30.88
N GLU A 11 -9.62 -6.94 30.78
CA GLU A 11 -10.33 -6.92 29.50
C GLU A 11 -9.78 -5.82 28.59
N VAL A 12 -9.56 -6.16 27.31
CA VAL A 12 -9.13 -5.22 26.29
C VAL A 12 -10.25 -5.04 25.27
N ILE A 13 -10.77 -3.83 25.19
CA ILE A 13 -11.81 -3.44 24.24
C ILE A 13 -11.16 -2.63 23.11
N THR A 14 -11.02 -3.23 21.93
CA THR A 14 -10.34 -2.59 20.79
C THR A 14 -11.07 -1.39 20.22
N SER A 15 -12.38 -1.25 20.49
CA SER A 15 -13.22 -0.10 20.15
C SER A 15 -13.19 1.03 21.18
N ASP A 16 -12.48 0.86 22.31
CA ASP A 16 -12.29 1.92 23.30
C ASP A 16 -11.34 2.99 22.75
N PRO A 17 -11.69 4.30 22.83
CA PRO A 17 -10.81 5.40 22.41
C PRO A 17 -9.43 5.38 23.04
N ASN A 18 -9.29 4.94 24.28
CA ASN A 18 -8.00 4.80 24.95
C ASN A 18 -7.13 3.70 24.33
N TYR A 19 -7.74 2.71 23.68
CA TYR A 19 -7.03 1.67 22.96
C TYR A 19 -6.70 2.12 21.53
N TYR A 20 -7.69 2.49 20.72
CA TYR A 20 -7.47 2.77 19.29
C TYR A 20 -6.73 4.07 19.01
N LYS A 21 -6.61 5.00 19.95
CA LYS A 21 -5.77 6.21 19.78
C LYS A 21 -4.34 5.88 19.35
N TRP A 22 -3.80 4.74 19.79
CA TRP A 22 -2.45 4.30 19.40
C TRP A 22 -2.39 3.83 17.96
N THR A 23 -3.43 3.16 17.47
CA THR A 23 -3.57 2.81 16.05
C THR A 23 -3.66 4.06 15.19
N GLN A 24 -4.41 5.07 15.63
CA GLN A 24 -4.49 6.36 14.95
C GLN A 24 -3.14 7.10 14.97
N TRP A 25 -2.43 7.07 16.08
CA TRP A 25 -1.10 7.66 16.18
C TRP A 25 -0.11 7.00 15.21
N ILE A 26 -0.08 5.66 15.14
CA ILE A 26 0.75 4.93 14.17
C ILE A 26 0.38 5.32 12.74
N PHE A 27 -0.91 5.43 12.44
CA PHE A 27 -1.38 5.86 11.12
C PHE A 27 -0.84 7.25 10.75
N ILE A 28 -0.88 8.21 11.68
CA ILE A 28 -0.36 9.57 11.48
C ILE A 28 1.16 9.52 11.21
N GLN A 29 1.92 8.72 11.98
CA GLN A 29 3.36 8.57 11.77
C GLN A 29 3.67 8.03 10.36
N LEU A 30 2.90 7.05 9.88
CA LEU A 30 3.04 6.50 8.52
C LEU A 30 2.62 7.53 7.46
N PHE A 31 1.56 8.31 7.71
CA PHE A 31 1.10 9.35 6.80
C PHE A 31 2.12 10.49 6.66
N GLU A 32 2.81 10.84 7.74
CA GLU A 32 3.87 11.86 7.77
C GLU A 32 5.24 11.31 7.38
N SER A 33 5.28 10.12 6.74
CA SER A 33 6.53 9.48 6.34
C SER A 33 6.51 9.07 4.86
N TYR A 34 7.70 9.00 4.28
CA TYR A 34 7.98 8.37 2.98
C TYR A 34 9.09 7.32 3.12
N TYR A 35 9.21 6.41 2.15
CA TYR A 35 10.31 5.44 2.11
C TYR A 35 11.49 5.99 1.32
N CYS A 36 12.63 6.18 1.99
CA CYS A 36 13.89 6.55 1.35
C CYS A 36 14.56 5.31 0.74
N THR A 37 14.73 5.32 -0.58
CA THR A 37 15.31 4.20 -1.33
C THR A 37 16.81 4.03 -1.07
N LYS A 38 17.54 5.12 -0.78
CA LYS A 38 18.96 5.09 -0.45
C LYS A 38 19.24 4.47 0.91
N ASP A 39 18.50 4.92 1.94
CA ASP A 39 18.73 4.50 3.32
C ASP A 39 17.88 3.27 3.71
N HIS A 40 17.04 2.79 2.80
CA HIS A 40 16.15 1.65 2.99
C HIS A 40 15.28 1.74 4.25
N LYS A 41 14.76 2.94 4.56
CA LYS A 41 13.92 3.20 5.75
C LYS A 41 12.94 4.33 5.55
N ALA A 42 11.94 4.38 6.44
CA ALA A 42 11.03 5.52 6.52
C ALA A 42 11.77 6.78 7.00
N LYS A 43 11.42 7.92 6.42
CA LYS A 43 11.85 9.27 6.82
C LYS A 43 10.66 10.21 6.90
N ALA A 44 10.80 11.29 7.64
CA ALA A 44 9.77 12.32 7.75
C ALA A 44 9.53 13.00 6.40
N ILE A 45 8.26 13.23 6.07
CA ILE A 45 7.82 13.77 4.77
C ILE A 45 8.38 15.18 4.50
N GLU A 46 8.67 15.95 5.57
CA GLU A 46 9.26 17.28 5.49
C GLU A 46 10.63 17.29 4.81
N GLN A 47 11.39 16.18 4.93
CA GLN A 47 12.68 16.06 4.24
C GLN A 47 12.48 15.98 2.72
N LEU A 48 11.44 15.29 2.29
CA LEU A 48 11.07 15.20 0.88
C LEU A 48 10.52 16.54 0.36
N ILE A 49 9.70 17.23 1.15
CA ILE A 49 9.21 18.59 0.83
C ILE A 49 10.39 19.54 0.63
N SER A 50 11.36 19.53 1.54
CA SER A 50 12.56 20.37 1.44
C SER A 50 13.42 20.03 0.22
N HIS A 51 13.43 18.77 -0.21
CA HIS A 51 14.06 18.35 -1.47
C HIS A 51 13.31 18.93 -2.68
N PHE A 52 11.98 18.81 -2.71
CA PHE A 52 11.14 19.32 -3.79
C PHE A 52 11.22 20.83 -3.96
N GLU A 53 11.34 21.57 -2.86
CA GLU A 53 11.51 23.03 -2.88
C GLU A 53 12.80 23.48 -3.59
N LYS A 54 13.85 22.65 -3.51
CA LYS A 54 15.18 22.96 -4.05
C LYS A 54 15.43 22.35 -5.44
N TRP A 55 14.97 21.14 -5.66
CA TRP A 55 15.37 20.32 -6.80
C TRP A 55 14.17 19.77 -7.61
N GLY A 56 12.94 20.00 -7.16
CA GLY A 56 11.78 19.34 -7.76
C GLY A 56 11.84 17.82 -7.58
N SER A 57 11.42 17.10 -8.60
CA SER A 57 11.48 15.62 -8.63
C SER A 57 12.83 15.06 -9.08
N GLU A 58 13.81 15.92 -9.40
CA GLU A 58 15.11 15.48 -9.87
C GLU A 58 15.91 14.82 -8.75
N SER A 59 16.57 13.70 -9.07
CA SER A 59 17.46 12.95 -8.17
C SER A 59 16.82 12.59 -6.81
N MET A 60 15.50 12.47 -6.73
CA MET A 60 14.82 12.10 -5.49
C MET A 60 15.10 10.62 -5.14
N GLU A 61 15.43 10.39 -3.88
CA GLU A 61 15.64 9.04 -3.32
C GLU A 61 14.40 8.55 -2.55
N ALA A 62 13.22 8.66 -3.17
CA ALA A 62 11.94 8.31 -2.57
C ALA A 62 11.20 7.26 -3.41
N PHE A 63 10.66 6.24 -2.75
CA PHE A 63 9.89 5.21 -3.42
C PHE A 63 8.51 5.73 -3.83
N THR A 64 8.16 5.50 -5.09
CA THR A 64 6.83 5.73 -5.64
C THR A 64 6.52 4.66 -6.69
N ASN A 65 5.23 4.38 -6.92
CA ASN A 65 4.77 3.53 -8.01
C ASN A 65 4.39 4.34 -9.26
N GLU A 66 4.40 5.68 -9.14
CA GLU A 66 3.97 6.59 -10.19
C GLU A 66 5.16 7.33 -10.78
N SER A 67 5.10 7.62 -12.06
CA SER A 67 6.08 8.49 -12.72
C SER A 67 5.70 9.95 -12.43
N VAL A 68 6.48 10.60 -11.56
CA VAL A 68 6.21 11.98 -11.12
C VAL A 68 7.36 12.88 -11.56
N HIS A 69 7.05 13.88 -12.40
CA HIS A 69 8.03 14.82 -12.92
C HIS A 69 7.56 16.26 -12.74
N PHE A 70 8.33 17.06 -12.03
CA PHE A 70 8.12 18.50 -11.84
C PHE A 70 9.43 19.17 -11.43
N THR A 71 9.57 20.44 -11.77
CA THR A 71 10.68 21.30 -11.37
C THR A 71 10.45 21.93 -9.99
N ALA A 72 11.51 22.42 -9.34
CA ALA A 72 11.38 23.18 -8.08
C ALA A 72 10.49 24.42 -8.25
N ASN A 73 10.53 25.07 -9.41
CA ASN A 73 9.70 26.24 -9.70
C ASN A 73 8.20 25.86 -9.74
N GLU A 74 7.84 24.79 -10.43
CA GLU A 74 6.48 24.27 -10.48
C GLU A 74 5.98 23.87 -9.10
N TRP A 75 6.80 23.19 -8.30
CA TRP A 75 6.47 22.85 -6.93
C TRP A 75 6.20 24.10 -6.08
N ASN A 76 7.09 25.10 -6.12
CA ASN A 76 6.98 26.28 -5.28
C ASN A 76 5.76 27.15 -5.61
N HIS A 77 5.32 27.18 -6.87
CA HIS A 77 4.13 27.90 -7.30
C HIS A 77 2.84 27.08 -7.27
N ALA A 78 2.93 25.76 -7.00
CA ALA A 78 1.78 24.90 -6.91
C ALA A 78 0.88 25.25 -5.70
N THR A 79 -0.43 25.06 -5.86
CA THR A 79 -1.37 25.18 -4.75
C THR A 79 -1.17 24.06 -3.72
N ASN A 80 -1.60 24.30 -2.48
CA ASN A 80 -1.51 23.27 -1.43
C ASN A 80 -2.16 21.96 -1.85
N LYS A 81 -3.29 22.01 -2.54
CA LYS A 81 -3.98 20.83 -3.06
C LYS A 81 -3.10 20.03 -4.02
N VAL A 82 -2.45 20.69 -4.97
CA VAL A 82 -1.53 20.02 -5.93
C VAL A 82 -0.33 19.42 -5.21
N LYS A 83 0.23 20.15 -4.23
CA LYS A 83 1.32 19.62 -3.39
C LYS A 83 0.91 18.37 -2.61
N ASP A 84 -0.28 18.39 -2.00
CA ASP A 84 -0.82 17.25 -1.28
C ASP A 84 -1.06 16.05 -2.20
N ASP A 85 -1.60 16.26 -3.40
CA ASP A 85 -1.82 15.21 -4.40
C ASP A 85 -0.48 14.59 -4.87
N ILE A 86 0.56 15.41 -5.06
CA ILE A 86 1.92 14.93 -5.37
C ILE A 86 2.48 14.12 -4.19
N LEU A 87 2.42 14.65 -2.96
CA LEU A 87 2.93 13.98 -1.75
C LEU A 87 2.24 12.64 -1.50
N MET A 88 0.96 12.51 -1.88
CA MET A 88 0.22 11.26 -1.74
C MET A 88 0.86 10.09 -2.52
N ASN A 89 1.65 10.37 -3.56
CA ASN A 89 2.40 9.35 -4.31
C ASN A 89 3.62 8.83 -3.55
N PHE A 90 4.04 9.49 -2.46
CA PHE A 90 5.23 9.13 -1.69
C PHE A 90 4.91 8.68 -0.26
N ARG A 91 3.83 9.18 0.34
CA ARG A 91 3.44 8.83 1.71
C ARG A 91 3.28 7.31 1.88
N LEU A 92 3.69 6.80 3.04
CA LEU A 92 3.55 5.36 3.37
C LEU A 92 2.09 4.93 3.54
N VAL A 93 1.20 5.88 3.84
CA VAL A 93 -0.25 5.69 3.81
C VAL A 93 -0.84 6.67 2.81
N TYR A 94 -1.64 6.18 1.89
CA TYR A 94 -2.20 6.96 0.79
C TYR A 94 -3.63 6.53 0.44
N ARG A 95 -4.36 7.41 -0.22
CA ARG A 95 -5.71 7.13 -0.70
C ARG A 95 -5.68 6.64 -2.13
N LYS A 96 -6.39 5.54 -2.40
CA LYS A 96 -6.60 5.06 -3.77
C LYS A 96 -8.02 4.58 -3.98
N LYS A 97 -8.47 4.66 -5.23
CA LYS A 97 -9.69 3.99 -5.66
C LYS A 97 -9.45 2.48 -5.74
N GLY A 98 -10.26 1.71 -5.06
CA GLY A 98 -10.24 0.25 -5.11
C GLY A 98 -11.66 -0.29 -5.22
N PHE A 99 -11.81 -1.56 -5.58
CA PHE A 99 -13.10 -2.24 -5.53
C PHE A 99 -13.28 -2.92 -4.19
N VAL A 100 -14.45 -2.73 -3.60
CA VAL A 100 -14.85 -3.39 -2.34
C VAL A 100 -16.05 -4.29 -2.62
N ASN A 101 -16.19 -5.31 -1.80
CA ASN A 101 -17.35 -6.18 -1.83
C ASN A 101 -18.45 -5.55 -0.94
N TRP A 102 -19.39 -4.88 -1.56
CA TRP A 102 -20.47 -4.18 -0.88
C TRP A 102 -21.70 -5.08 -0.77
N CYS A 103 -22.25 -5.19 0.43
CA CYS A 103 -23.52 -5.85 0.67
C CYS A 103 -24.57 -4.83 1.11
N GLU A 104 -25.53 -4.52 0.25
CA GLU A 104 -26.56 -3.51 0.52
C GLU A 104 -27.43 -3.88 1.71
N ALA A 105 -27.85 -5.16 1.79
CA ALA A 105 -28.70 -5.65 2.86
C ALA A 105 -28.04 -5.58 4.25
N LEU A 106 -26.71 -5.72 4.31
CA LEU A 106 -25.95 -5.61 5.56
C LEU A 106 -25.43 -4.19 5.80
N GLY A 107 -25.48 -3.31 4.76
CA GLY A 107 -25.00 -1.93 4.84
C GLY A 107 -23.49 -1.81 5.10
N THR A 108 -22.69 -2.81 4.65
CA THR A 108 -21.26 -2.85 4.97
C THR A 108 -20.43 -3.46 3.84
N VAL A 109 -19.11 -3.22 3.91
CA VAL A 109 -18.11 -3.90 3.10
C VAL A 109 -17.76 -5.23 3.75
N LEU A 110 -17.64 -6.28 2.93
CA LEU A 110 -17.30 -7.64 3.34
C LEU A 110 -15.87 -8.00 2.89
N ALA A 111 -15.15 -8.74 3.74
CA ALA A 111 -13.91 -9.39 3.36
C ALA A 111 -14.19 -10.53 2.37
N ASN A 112 -13.16 -10.95 1.62
CA ASN A 112 -13.33 -12.05 0.64
C ASN A 112 -13.79 -13.35 1.32
N ASP A 113 -13.33 -13.60 2.54
CA ASP A 113 -13.66 -14.82 3.32
C ASP A 113 -15.13 -14.85 3.79
N GLU A 114 -15.80 -13.69 3.80
CA GLU A 114 -17.22 -13.55 4.18
C GLU A 114 -18.17 -13.74 2.99
N ILE A 115 -17.65 -14.13 1.82
CA ILE A 115 -18.41 -14.29 0.58
C ILE A 115 -18.26 -15.70 0.06
N LYS A 116 -19.39 -16.36 -0.18
CA LYS A 116 -19.48 -17.66 -0.85
C LYS A 116 -20.45 -17.54 -2.02
N ASP A 117 -20.02 -18.00 -3.19
CA ASP A 117 -20.86 -18.03 -4.40
C ASP A 117 -21.54 -16.69 -4.74
N GLY A 118 -20.84 -15.56 -4.46
CA GLY A 118 -21.35 -14.21 -4.74
C GLY A 118 -22.33 -13.65 -3.71
N VAL A 119 -22.56 -14.37 -2.60
CA VAL A 119 -23.45 -13.94 -1.51
C VAL A 119 -22.70 -13.86 -0.18
N SER A 120 -23.21 -13.05 0.74
CA SER A 120 -22.68 -12.95 2.10
C SER A 120 -22.90 -14.26 2.87
N GLU A 121 -21.89 -14.74 3.58
CA GLU A 121 -22.02 -15.93 4.46
C GLU A 121 -23.09 -15.69 5.53
N ARG A 122 -23.18 -14.47 6.02
CA ARG A 122 -24.23 -14.05 6.96
C ARG A 122 -25.47 -13.55 6.21
N GLY A 123 -26.52 -14.34 6.19
CA GLY A 123 -27.84 -14.00 5.64
C GLY A 123 -28.03 -14.29 4.15
N GLY A 124 -26.99 -14.74 3.42
CA GLY A 124 -27.12 -15.13 2.00
C GLY A 124 -27.51 -13.99 1.05
N HIS A 125 -27.12 -12.75 1.39
CA HIS A 125 -27.47 -11.56 0.60
C HIS A 125 -26.50 -11.34 -0.57
N PRO A 126 -26.98 -10.84 -1.73
CA PRO A 126 -26.13 -10.53 -2.88
C PRO A 126 -25.00 -9.53 -2.52
N VAL A 127 -23.83 -9.76 -3.09
CA VAL A 127 -22.66 -8.92 -2.89
C VAL A 127 -22.20 -8.36 -4.24
N GLU A 128 -22.00 -7.05 -4.30
CA GLU A 128 -21.57 -6.33 -5.49
C GLU A 128 -20.19 -5.71 -5.32
N LYS A 129 -19.40 -5.67 -6.40
CA LYS A 129 -18.16 -4.92 -6.41
C LYS A 129 -18.42 -3.44 -6.70
N LYS A 130 -18.21 -2.58 -5.69
CA LYS A 130 -18.35 -1.11 -5.85
C LYS A 130 -16.97 -0.42 -5.77
N PRO A 131 -16.69 0.57 -6.63
CA PRO A 131 -15.51 1.39 -6.50
C PRO A 131 -15.65 2.32 -5.28
N MET A 132 -14.64 2.32 -4.42
CA MET A 132 -14.62 3.16 -3.21
C MET A 132 -13.22 3.71 -2.96
N MET A 133 -13.14 4.95 -2.48
CA MET A 133 -11.87 5.51 -2.01
C MET A 133 -11.49 4.87 -0.68
N GLN A 134 -10.30 4.28 -0.63
CA GLN A 134 -9.78 3.59 0.54
C GLN A 134 -8.39 4.08 0.90
N TRP A 135 -8.04 3.96 2.17
CA TRP A 135 -6.67 4.07 2.63
C TRP A 135 -5.91 2.78 2.32
N ALA A 136 -4.72 2.93 1.81
CA ALA A 136 -3.80 1.83 1.52
C ALA A 136 -2.44 2.13 2.14
N MET A 137 -1.74 1.06 2.56
CA MET A 137 -0.36 1.16 3.02
C MET A 137 0.58 0.76 1.88
N ARG A 138 1.69 1.48 1.73
CA ARG A 138 2.71 1.25 0.69
C ARG A 138 3.68 0.15 1.10
N ILE A 139 3.12 -1.03 1.37
CA ILE A 139 3.90 -2.20 1.83
C ILE A 139 4.94 -2.65 0.81
N THR A 140 4.68 -2.43 -0.48
CA THR A 140 5.58 -2.81 -1.58
C THR A 140 6.92 -2.07 -1.53
N ALA A 141 7.01 -0.90 -0.89
CA ALA A 141 8.26 -0.19 -0.67
C ALA A 141 9.27 -0.98 0.18
N TYR A 142 8.79 -1.92 0.99
CA TYR A 142 9.60 -2.76 1.86
C TYR A 142 9.86 -4.16 1.30
N ALA A 143 9.28 -4.53 0.16
CA ALA A 143 9.29 -5.89 -0.36
C ALA A 143 10.72 -6.42 -0.59
N GLU A 144 11.58 -5.64 -1.24
CA GLU A 144 12.99 -6.04 -1.51
C GLU A 144 13.77 -6.24 -0.21
N ARG A 145 13.61 -5.33 0.76
CA ARG A 145 14.26 -5.43 2.06
C ARG A 145 13.78 -6.66 2.81
N LEU A 146 12.48 -6.92 2.85
CA LEU A 146 11.91 -8.10 3.49
C LEU A 146 12.45 -9.39 2.88
N LEU A 147 12.60 -9.45 1.55
CA LEU A 147 13.18 -10.61 0.87
C LEU A 147 14.66 -10.82 1.24
N ALA A 148 15.45 -9.76 1.25
CA ALA A 148 16.87 -9.83 1.62
C ALA A 148 17.07 -10.25 3.09
N ASP A 149 16.24 -9.71 3.99
CA ASP A 149 16.33 -9.99 5.42
C ASP A 149 15.96 -11.44 5.77
N LEU A 150 15.18 -12.16 4.92
CA LEU A 150 14.86 -13.58 5.13
C LEU A 150 16.11 -14.47 5.20
N ASP A 151 17.17 -14.11 4.49
CA ASP A 151 18.39 -14.93 4.45
C ASP A 151 19.14 -14.91 5.79
N HIS A 152 18.98 -13.83 6.56
CA HIS A 152 19.60 -13.64 7.87
C HIS A 152 18.82 -14.26 9.03
N LEU A 153 17.57 -14.71 8.81
CA LEU A 153 16.75 -15.31 9.85
C LEU A 153 17.10 -16.78 10.07
N GLN A 154 17.06 -17.21 11.33
CA GLN A 154 17.22 -18.63 11.71
C GLN A 154 15.88 -19.38 11.61
N TRP A 155 15.21 -19.27 10.48
CA TRP A 155 13.96 -19.97 10.20
C TRP A 155 14.20 -21.22 9.34
N SER A 156 13.27 -22.17 9.39
CA SER A 156 13.32 -23.33 8.49
C SER A 156 13.17 -22.89 7.02
N ASP A 157 13.78 -23.65 6.11
CA ASP A 157 13.75 -23.38 4.68
C ASP A 157 12.32 -23.38 4.13
N SER A 158 11.43 -24.23 4.64
CA SER A 158 10.02 -24.26 4.27
C SER A 158 9.29 -22.95 4.62
N LEU A 159 9.57 -22.40 5.80
CA LEU A 159 8.98 -21.13 6.22
C LEU A 159 9.52 -19.95 5.38
N LYS A 160 10.83 -19.92 5.13
CA LYS A 160 11.44 -18.92 4.24
C LYS A 160 10.87 -19.00 2.83
N ALA A 161 10.70 -20.20 2.28
CA ALA A 161 10.09 -20.40 0.96
C ALA A 161 8.64 -19.90 0.93
N MET A 162 7.86 -20.17 1.97
CA MET A 162 6.48 -19.66 2.08
C MET A 162 6.45 -18.12 2.09
N GLN A 163 7.34 -17.46 2.81
CA GLN A 163 7.43 -16.00 2.86
C GLN A 163 7.86 -15.41 1.50
N ARG A 164 8.86 -16.02 0.83
CA ARG A 164 9.27 -15.61 -0.52
C ARG A 164 8.12 -15.72 -1.52
N ASN A 165 7.38 -16.81 -1.48
CA ASN A 165 6.22 -17.01 -2.35
C ASN A 165 5.09 -16.02 -2.05
N TRP A 166 4.90 -15.65 -0.79
CA TRP A 166 3.90 -14.65 -0.38
C TRP A 166 4.26 -13.25 -0.89
N ILE A 167 5.53 -12.86 -0.78
CA ILE A 167 6.00 -11.57 -1.32
C ILE A 167 5.91 -11.56 -2.84
N GLY A 168 6.16 -12.70 -3.50
CA GLY A 168 5.83 -12.94 -4.90
C GLY A 168 6.65 -12.07 -5.87
N LYS A 169 7.97 -11.91 -5.63
CA LYS A 169 8.83 -11.20 -6.58
C LYS A 169 8.79 -11.89 -7.94
N SER A 170 8.34 -11.16 -8.96
CA SER A 170 8.31 -11.62 -10.34
C SER A 170 9.37 -10.88 -11.16
N VAL A 171 10.10 -11.63 -11.97
CA VAL A 171 11.09 -11.07 -12.90
C VAL A 171 10.65 -11.43 -14.30
N GLY A 172 10.67 -10.44 -15.20
CA GLY A 172 10.25 -10.63 -16.58
C GLY A 172 10.88 -9.58 -17.49
N ALA A 173 10.51 -9.65 -18.76
CA ALA A 173 10.93 -8.70 -19.78
C ALA A 173 9.76 -7.80 -20.20
N GLN A 174 10.08 -6.54 -20.44
CA GLN A 174 9.19 -5.58 -21.06
C GLN A 174 9.53 -5.55 -22.55
N VAL A 175 8.55 -5.84 -23.39
CA VAL A 175 8.72 -5.96 -24.83
C VAL A 175 7.84 -4.94 -25.53
N HIS A 176 8.42 -4.18 -26.45
CA HIS A 176 7.71 -3.19 -27.25
C HIS A 176 7.50 -3.76 -28.67
N PHE A 177 6.25 -3.87 -29.07
CA PHE A 177 5.87 -4.25 -30.43
C PHE A 177 5.48 -3.00 -31.20
N GLN A 178 6.15 -2.72 -32.30
CA GLN A 178 5.77 -1.66 -33.23
C GLN A 178 4.47 -2.09 -33.95
N VAL A 179 3.50 -1.21 -33.99
CA VAL A 179 2.26 -1.44 -34.74
C VAL A 179 2.52 -1.09 -36.20
N GLU A 180 2.32 -2.06 -37.09
CA GLU A 180 2.53 -1.86 -38.53
C GLU A 180 1.56 -0.78 -39.06
N HIS A 181 2.10 0.17 -39.82
CA HIS A 181 1.38 1.35 -40.36
C HIS A 181 0.94 2.43 -39.36
N LEU A 182 1.30 2.31 -38.08
CA LEU A 182 1.07 3.36 -37.07
C LEU A 182 2.39 3.76 -36.42
N ASN A 183 2.53 5.07 -36.09
CA ASN A 183 3.66 5.54 -35.27
C ASN A 183 3.39 5.27 -33.78
N ASP A 184 2.92 4.06 -33.47
CA ASP A 184 2.55 3.66 -32.11
C ASP A 184 3.18 2.31 -31.77
N SER A 185 3.38 2.05 -30.49
CA SER A 185 3.94 0.79 -30.00
C SER A 185 3.09 0.23 -28.86
N ILE A 186 2.91 -1.08 -28.86
CA ILE A 186 2.26 -1.80 -27.77
C ILE A 186 3.35 -2.32 -26.84
N GLU A 187 3.29 -1.90 -25.60
CA GLU A 187 4.16 -2.37 -24.54
C GLU A 187 3.49 -3.54 -23.80
N VAL A 188 4.20 -4.65 -23.69
CA VAL A 188 3.73 -5.82 -22.93
C VAL A 188 4.81 -6.29 -21.96
N PHE A 189 4.38 -6.76 -20.80
CA PHE A 189 5.26 -7.40 -19.82
C PHE A 189 5.01 -8.91 -19.83
N THR A 190 6.10 -9.70 -19.86
CA THR A 190 6.01 -11.16 -19.77
C THR A 190 7.05 -11.71 -18.81
N THR A 191 6.68 -12.72 -18.02
CA THR A 191 7.59 -13.51 -17.20
C THR A 191 8.20 -14.69 -17.96
N ARG A 192 7.81 -14.87 -19.23
CA ARG A 192 8.31 -15.90 -20.15
C ARG A 192 8.57 -15.25 -21.50
N PRO A 193 9.68 -14.47 -21.62
CA PRO A 193 10.06 -13.79 -22.85
C PRO A 193 10.45 -14.79 -23.95
#